data_b0008972c84cc0897ab998d0589270f8
#
_entry.id   b0008972c84cc0897ab998d0589270f8
#
_cell.length_a   1.000
_cell.length_b   1.000
_cell.length_c   1.000
_cell.angle_alpha   90.00
_cell.angle_beta   90.00
_cell.angle_gamma   90.00
#
_symmetry.space_group_name_H-M   'P 1'
#
loop_
_entity.id
_entity.type
_entity.pdbx_description
1 polymer ?
#
loop_
_entity_poly.entity_id
_entity_poly.type
_entity_poly.pdbx_seq_one_letter_code
_entity_poly.pdbx_strand_id
1 'polypeptide(L)'
;MIEMKGKRVLVTGSGTGLGQGIALEFARQGAAVAVHHSHSATGADATVKQIVDAGGKAAAFKADFCEVAPIQTLAREAVAFLGGLDVLVNNAGITMNRPFEKTTVEQFDTLYAVNVRAPYFMSQAVVPDLEKSKGVIINIASIHAFRAFIEHTVYAGTRGAIVTFTRNLAIDLAPRGIRVVGLAPGAVPVPSHFKSSPGIDIEKAIREFGKSIPSGFAGTPRDIGEIAVFLASPAARYIVGQTLVADGGTTTLMHFGEDFKQPMTAQFGQGYVPGV
;
A
#
# COMPACT_ATOMS: atom_id res chain seq x y z
N MET A 1 -21.55 -3.19 -4.87
CA MET A 1 -20.14 -3.41 -5.22
C MET A 1 -19.65 -2.18 -5.99
N ILE A 2 -18.40 -1.78 -5.77
CA ILE A 2 -17.78 -0.66 -6.53
C ILE A 2 -17.27 -1.25 -7.83
N GLU A 3 -17.84 -0.86 -8.96
CA GLU A 3 -17.46 -1.36 -10.28
C GLU A 3 -16.28 -0.57 -10.86
N MET A 4 -15.25 -1.30 -11.31
CA MET A 4 -14.07 -0.76 -12.01
C MET A 4 -14.04 -1.16 -13.49
N LYS A 5 -15.18 -1.57 -14.06
CA LYS A 5 -15.28 -1.99 -15.45
C LYS A 5 -14.80 -0.90 -16.40
N GLY A 6 -13.89 -1.28 -17.30
CA GLY A 6 -13.28 -0.37 -18.26
C GLY A 6 -12.18 0.52 -17.67
N LYS A 7 -11.88 0.44 -16.37
CA LYS A 7 -10.77 1.19 -15.76
C LYS A 7 -9.42 0.52 -16.05
N ARG A 8 -8.41 1.35 -16.20
CA ARG A 8 -7.03 0.99 -16.56
C ARG A 8 -6.13 1.30 -15.37
N VAL A 9 -5.53 0.28 -14.80
CA VAL A 9 -4.85 0.35 -13.51
C VAL A 9 -3.40 -0.13 -13.64
N LEU A 10 -2.46 0.67 -13.18
CA LEU A 10 -1.07 0.26 -12.96
C LEU A 10 -0.85 0.08 -11.46
N VAL A 11 -0.44 -1.12 -11.05
CA VAL A 11 -0.07 -1.41 -9.66
C VAL A 11 1.42 -1.75 -9.60
N THR A 12 2.22 -0.90 -8.96
CA THR A 12 3.65 -1.16 -8.83
C THR A 12 3.94 -2.18 -7.71
N GLY A 13 4.92 -3.07 -7.93
CA GLY A 13 5.24 -4.13 -6.95
C GLY A 13 4.11 -5.13 -6.73
N SER A 14 3.39 -5.48 -7.79
CA SER A 14 2.18 -6.32 -7.72
C SER A 14 2.39 -7.78 -8.10
N GLY A 15 3.65 -8.23 -8.19
CA GLY A 15 3.96 -9.64 -8.39
C GLY A 15 3.71 -10.51 -7.15
N THR A 16 3.70 -9.96 -5.95
CA THR A 16 3.51 -10.71 -4.70
C THR A 16 2.88 -9.84 -3.62
N GLY A 17 2.45 -10.47 -2.53
CA GLY A 17 2.08 -9.81 -1.28
C GLY A 17 0.94 -8.80 -1.41
N LEU A 18 1.15 -7.62 -0.82
CA LEU A 18 0.12 -6.58 -0.76
C LEU A 18 -0.28 -6.09 -2.16
N GLY A 19 0.72 -5.81 -3.00
CA GLY A 19 0.47 -5.35 -4.38
C GLY A 19 -0.26 -6.37 -5.23
N GLN A 20 0.01 -7.66 -5.05
CA GLN A 20 -0.74 -8.73 -5.70
C GLN A 20 -2.22 -8.69 -5.29
N GLY A 21 -2.52 -8.60 -3.98
CA GLY A 21 -3.89 -8.51 -3.50
C GLY A 21 -4.62 -7.28 -4.06
N ILE A 22 -3.95 -6.14 -4.13
CA ILE A 22 -4.51 -4.92 -4.73
C ILE A 22 -4.81 -5.15 -6.22
N ALA A 23 -3.86 -5.71 -6.99
CA ALA A 23 -4.02 -5.97 -8.42
C ALA A 23 -5.19 -6.93 -8.70
N LEU A 24 -5.26 -8.03 -7.94
CA LEU A 24 -6.33 -9.01 -8.04
C LEU A 24 -7.70 -8.40 -7.71
N GLU A 25 -7.78 -7.52 -6.71
CA GLU A 25 -9.03 -6.89 -6.34
C GLU A 25 -9.52 -5.90 -7.40
N PHE A 26 -8.64 -5.07 -7.97
CA PHE A 26 -9.00 -4.22 -9.11
C PHE A 26 -9.50 -5.04 -10.30
N ALA A 27 -8.83 -6.15 -10.62
CA ALA A 27 -9.26 -7.05 -11.69
C ALA A 27 -10.61 -7.71 -11.39
N ARG A 28 -10.84 -8.13 -10.14
CA ARG A 28 -12.14 -8.69 -9.70
C ARG A 28 -13.29 -7.71 -9.87
N GLN A 29 -13.03 -6.42 -9.78
CA GLN A 29 -13.99 -5.35 -10.01
C GLN A 29 -14.08 -4.92 -11.50
N GLY A 30 -13.39 -5.62 -12.41
CA GLY A 30 -13.50 -5.46 -13.86
C GLY A 30 -12.47 -4.51 -14.50
N ALA A 31 -11.43 -4.09 -13.79
CA ALA A 31 -10.36 -3.28 -14.35
C ALA A 31 -9.38 -4.11 -15.20
N ALA A 32 -8.78 -3.47 -16.22
CA ALA A 32 -7.57 -3.97 -16.86
C ALA A 32 -6.35 -3.55 -16.00
N VAL A 33 -5.43 -4.49 -15.75
CA VAL A 33 -4.33 -4.29 -14.80
C VAL A 33 -2.96 -4.50 -15.44
N ALA A 34 -2.08 -3.50 -15.33
CA ALA A 34 -0.64 -3.66 -15.56
C ALA A 34 0.02 -4.06 -14.23
N VAL A 35 0.67 -5.23 -14.22
CA VAL A 35 1.34 -5.82 -13.06
C VAL A 35 2.82 -5.53 -13.16
N HIS A 36 3.39 -4.82 -12.18
CA HIS A 36 4.83 -4.53 -12.18
C HIS A 36 5.57 -5.40 -11.17
N HIS A 37 6.77 -5.83 -11.56
CA HIS A 37 7.75 -6.50 -10.68
C HIS A 37 9.18 -6.03 -10.97
N SER A 38 10.05 -6.13 -9.97
CA SER A 38 11.51 -6.00 -10.15
C SER A 38 12.18 -7.39 -10.21
N HIS A 39 12.05 -8.18 -9.16
CA HIS A 39 12.72 -9.47 -9.01
C HIS A 39 11.77 -10.68 -8.98
N SER A 40 10.47 -10.51 -8.78
CA SER A 40 9.49 -11.61 -8.62
C SER A 40 8.72 -11.89 -9.93
N ALA A 41 9.44 -12.30 -10.99
CA ALA A 41 8.84 -12.63 -12.28
C ALA A 41 7.76 -13.72 -12.13
N THR A 42 8.10 -14.85 -11.50
CA THR A 42 7.15 -15.96 -11.27
C THR A 42 5.90 -15.52 -10.53
N GLY A 43 6.03 -14.62 -9.55
CA GLY A 43 4.88 -14.07 -8.83
C GLY A 43 4.03 -13.15 -9.70
N ALA A 44 4.66 -12.35 -10.57
CA ALA A 44 3.94 -11.50 -11.51
C ALA A 44 3.19 -12.33 -12.56
N ASP A 45 3.82 -13.37 -13.10
CA ASP A 45 3.18 -14.30 -14.03
C ASP A 45 1.99 -15.02 -13.39
N ALA A 46 2.13 -15.44 -12.13
CA ALA A 46 1.04 -16.05 -11.37
C ALA A 46 -0.12 -15.06 -11.14
N THR A 47 0.19 -13.78 -10.86
CA THR A 47 -0.84 -12.74 -10.71
C THR A 47 -1.58 -12.50 -12.02
N VAL A 48 -0.84 -12.34 -13.13
CA VAL A 48 -1.42 -12.20 -14.47
C VAL A 48 -2.28 -13.40 -14.83
N LYS A 49 -1.77 -14.62 -14.60
CA LYS A 49 -2.53 -15.85 -14.87
C LYS A 49 -3.86 -15.89 -14.11
N GLN A 50 -3.86 -15.57 -12.82
CA GLN A 50 -5.09 -15.53 -12.02
C GLN A 50 -6.11 -14.53 -12.59
N ILE A 51 -5.66 -13.35 -13.03
CA ILE A 51 -6.53 -12.34 -13.62
C ILE A 51 -7.10 -12.82 -14.95
N VAL A 52 -6.26 -13.38 -15.82
CA VAL A 52 -6.67 -13.84 -17.16
C VAL A 52 -7.59 -15.07 -17.08
N ASP A 53 -7.28 -16.02 -16.22
CA ASP A 53 -8.13 -17.21 -15.99
C ASP A 53 -9.53 -16.83 -15.48
N ALA A 54 -9.64 -15.70 -14.74
CA ALA A 54 -10.91 -15.13 -14.31
C ALA A 54 -11.61 -14.26 -15.39
N GLY A 55 -11.08 -14.22 -16.63
CA GLY A 55 -11.64 -13.47 -17.76
C GLY A 55 -11.24 -11.98 -17.78
N GLY A 56 -10.31 -11.56 -16.91
CA GLY A 56 -9.78 -10.18 -16.89
C GLY A 56 -8.65 -9.95 -17.89
N LYS A 57 -8.21 -8.70 -18.00
CA LYS A 57 -7.08 -8.28 -18.84
C LYS A 57 -5.90 -7.87 -17.97
N ALA A 58 -4.75 -8.54 -18.09
CA ALA A 58 -3.52 -8.16 -17.41
C ALA A 58 -2.27 -8.51 -18.21
N ALA A 59 -1.17 -7.81 -17.95
CA ALA A 59 0.18 -8.15 -18.41
C ALA A 59 1.21 -7.76 -17.35
N ALA A 60 2.35 -8.49 -17.33
CA ALA A 60 3.45 -8.23 -16.42
C ALA A 60 4.52 -7.35 -17.08
N PHE A 61 5.11 -6.44 -16.31
CA PHE A 61 6.17 -5.52 -16.74
C PHE A 61 7.29 -5.53 -15.71
N LYS A 62 8.54 -5.61 -16.20
CA LYS A 62 9.72 -5.59 -15.34
C LYS A 62 10.34 -4.19 -15.33
N ALA A 63 10.64 -3.66 -14.13
CA ALA A 63 11.45 -2.47 -13.96
C ALA A 63 12.23 -2.52 -12.64
N ASP A 64 13.47 -2.01 -12.65
CA ASP A 64 14.21 -1.78 -11.41
C ASP A 64 13.96 -0.35 -10.94
N PHE A 65 13.47 -0.20 -9.71
CA PHE A 65 13.14 1.10 -9.12
C PHE A 65 14.34 1.79 -8.45
N CYS A 66 15.50 1.17 -8.48
CA CYS A 66 16.75 1.84 -8.13
C CYS A 66 17.17 2.89 -9.16
N GLU A 67 16.63 2.83 -10.39
CA GLU A 67 16.97 3.74 -11.48
C GLU A 67 15.71 4.42 -12.05
N VAL A 68 15.85 5.66 -12.55
CA VAL A 68 14.72 6.44 -13.07
C VAL A 68 14.31 6.02 -14.49
N ALA A 69 15.27 5.70 -15.34
CA ALA A 69 14.99 5.34 -16.74
C ALA A 69 14.08 4.10 -16.88
N PRO A 70 14.28 2.99 -16.13
CA PRO A 70 13.34 1.86 -16.11
C PRO A 70 11.92 2.24 -15.64
N ILE A 71 11.80 3.18 -14.69
CA ILE A 71 10.49 3.68 -14.22
C ILE A 71 9.72 4.36 -15.35
N GLN A 72 10.39 5.24 -16.09
CA GLN A 72 9.79 5.95 -17.22
C GLN A 72 9.42 4.99 -18.36
N THR A 73 10.24 3.97 -18.59
CA THR A 73 9.95 2.93 -19.59
C THR A 73 8.73 2.12 -19.20
N LEU A 74 8.66 1.65 -17.93
CA LEU A 74 7.48 0.98 -17.39
C LEU A 74 6.20 1.81 -17.56
N ALA A 75 6.25 3.11 -17.25
CA ALA A 75 5.10 3.99 -17.40
C ALA A 75 4.58 4.00 -18.85
N ARG A 76 5.47 4.17 -19.84
CA ARG A 76 5.10 4.14 -21.26
C ARG A 76 4.52 2.81 -21.71
N GLU A 77 5.16 1.70 -21.34
CA GLU A 77 4.74 0.36 -21.75
C GLU A 77 3.39 -0.03 -21.12
N ALA A 78 3.21 0.24 -19.83
CA ALA A 78 1.95 -0.02 -19.15
C ALA A 78 0.79 0.82 -19.73
N VAL A 79 1.01 2.11 -19.98
CA VAL A 79 0.02 2.97 -20.61
C VAL A 79 -0.32 2.51 -22.03
N ALA A 80 0.68 2.10 -22.82
CA ALA A 80 0.46 1.56 -24.17
C ALA A 80 -0.37 0.27 -24.15
N PHE A 81 -0.06 -0.68 -23.26
CA PHE A 81 -0.81 -1.93 -23.10
C PHE A 81 -2.26 -1.69 -22.68
N LEU A 82 -2.47 -0.76 -21.75
CA LEU A 82 -3.79 -0.43 -21.21
C LEU A 82 -4.61 0.45 -22.16
N GLY A 83 -3.97 1.21 -23.08
CA GLY A 83 -4.61 2.21 -23.92
C GLY A 83 -4.93 3.50 -23.15
N GLY A 84 -4.13 3.84 -22.15
CA GLY A 84 -4.25 5.00 -21.26
C GLY A 84 -4.19 4.57 -19.79
N LEU A 85 -4.44 5.49 -18.85
CA LEU A 85 -4.39 5.19 -17.41
C LEU A 85 -5.49 5.94 -16.64
N ASP A 86 -6.19 5.24 -15.75
CA ASP A 86 -7.19 5.81 -14.85
C ASP A 86 -6.72 5.80 -13.39
N VAL A 87 -5.94 4.77 -13.00
CA VAL A 87 -5.46 4.62 -11.62
C VAL A 87 -3.99 4.21 -11.63
N LEU A 88 -3.17 4.95 -10.89
CA LEU A 88 -1.83 4.53 -10.47
C LEU A 88 -1.86 4.13 -9.01
N VAL A 89 -1.38 2.93 -8.68
CA VAL A 89 -1.11 2.51 -7.30
C VAL A 89 0.40 2.40 -7.09
N ASN A 90 0.99 3.36 -6.42
CA ASN A 90 2.38 3.34 -5.98
C ASN A 90 2.50 2.44 -4.73
N ASN A 91 2.62 1.13 -4.95
CA ASN A 91 2.73 0.14 -3.89
C ASN A 91 4.16 -0.41 -3.73
N ALA A 92 4.96 -0.46 -4.81
CA ALA A 92 6.32 -0.97 -4.72
C ALA A 92 7.09 -0.34 -3.57
N GLY A 93 7.75 -1.18 -2.80
CA GLY A 93 8.54 -0.74 -1.66
C GLY A 93 9.25 -1.90 -0.99
N ILE A 94 10.33 -1.56 -0.32
CA ILE A 94 11.15 -2.48 0.48
C ILE A 94 11.17 -2.00 1.93
N THR A 95 11.33 -2.95 2.85
CA THR A 95 11.52 -2.67 4.27
C THR A 95 12.90 -3.13 4.72
N MET A 96 13.38 -2.53 5.78
CA MET A 96 14.64 -2.90 6.41
C MET A 96 14.52 -2.66 7.92
N ASN A 97 14.88 -3.69 8.68
CA ASN A 97 15.07 -3.60 10.12
C ASN A 97 16.58 -3.56 10.37
N ARG A 98 17.08 -2.47 10.94
CA ARG A 98 18.50 -2.29 11.19
C ARG A 98 18.72 -1.38 12.41
N PRO A 99 19.62 -1.73 13.33
CA PRO A 99 20.07 -0.77 14.34
C PRO A 99 20.55 0.52 13.69
N PHE A 100 20.18 1.64 14.27
CA PHE A 100 20.44 2.97 13.69
C PHE A 100 21.89 3.16 13.27
N GLU A 101 22.83 2.83 14.17
CA GLU A 101 24.27 2.99 13.96
C GLU A 101 24.90 2.00 12.96
N LYS A 102 24.12 0.98 12.51
CA LYS A 102 24.58 -0.03 11.56
C LYS A 102 24.02 0.15 10.14
N THR A 103 23.22 1.18 9.94
CA THR A 103 22.69 1.49 8.62
C THR A 103 23.79 2.07 7.73
N THR A 104 24.05 1.46 6.58
CA THR A 104 25.01 2.00 5.62
C THR A 104 24.36 3.02 4.68
N VAL A 105 25.19 3.84 4.02
CA VAL A 105 24.72 4.83 3.04
C VAL A 105 23.99 4.13 1.89
N GLU A 106 24.52 3.01 1.38
CA GLU A 106 23.92 2.25 0.29
C GLU A 106 22.55 1.69 0.65
N GLN A 107 22.38 1.24 1.89
CA GLN A 107 21.08 0.76 2.40
C GLN A 107 20.08 1.91 2.48
N PHE A 108 20.50 3.05 3.00
CA PHE A 108 19.68 4.27 3.06
C PHE A 108 19.26 4.71 1.67
N ASP A 109 20.21 4.85 0.74
CA ASP A 109 19.98 5.33 -0.62
C ASP A 109 19.06 4.37 -1.39
N THR A 110 19.24 3.06 -1.24
CA THR A 110 18.37 2.04 -1.85
C THR A 110 16.92 2.16 -1.37
N LEU A 111 16.72 2.32 -0.04
CA LEU A 111 15.37 2.49 0.49
C LEU A 111 14.70 3.77 -0.04
N TYR A 112 15.42 4.88 -0.07
CA TYR A 112 14.90 6.14 -0.60
C TYR A 112 14.68 6.10 -2.11
N ALA A 113 15.55 5.41 -2.85
CA ALA A 113 15.38 5.22 -4.29
C ALA A 113 14.05 4.50 -4.59
N VAL A 114 13.84 3.34 -3.95
CA VAL A 114 12.65 2.51 -4.21
C VAL A 114 11.39 3.09 -3.58
N ASN A 115 11.45 3.55 -2.33
CA ASN A 115 10.25 3.92 -1.58
C ASN A 115 9.81 5.37 -1.78
N VAL A 116 10.69 6.28 -2.23
CA VAL A 116 10.40 7.72 -2.34
C VAL A 116 10.64 8.23 -3.75
N ARG A 117 11.84 8.05 -4.30
CA ARG A 117 12.19 8.54 -5.63
C ARG A 117 11.34 7.88 -6.73
N ALA A 118 11.16 6.57 -6.63
CA ALA A 118 10.40 5.83 -7.65
C ALA A 118 8.92 6.24 -7.71
N PRO A 119 8.15 6.31 -6.61
CA PRO A 119 6.78 6.84 -6.64
C PRO A 119 6.68 8.26 -7.19
N TYR A 120 7.66 9.13 -6.90
CA TYR A 120 7.70 10.48 -7.44
C TYR A 120 7.79 10.48 -8.96
N PHE A 121 8.80 9.82 -9.53
CA PHE A 121 9.02 9.80 -10.99
C PHE A 121 8.00 8.94 -11.74
N MET A 122 7.46 7.90 -11.12
CA MET A 122 6.34 7.15 -11.69
C MET A 122 5.10 8.04 -11.80
N SER A 123 4.75 8.76 -10.74
CA SER A 123 3.64 9.71 -10.76
C SER A 123 3.84 10.77 -11.85
N GLN A 124 5.04 11.37 -11.92
CA GLN A 124 5.36 12.38 -12.93
C GLN A 124 5.20 11.84 -14.36
N ALA A 125 5.67 10.62 -14.62
CA ALA A 125 5.64 10.02 -15.95
C ALA A 125 4.22 9.76 -16.47
N VAL A 126 3.24 9.48 -15.59
CA VAL A 126 1.86 9.14 -15.98
C VAL A 126 0.86 10.28 -15.84
N VAL A 127 1.29 11.43 -15.33
CA VAL A 127 0.40 12.61 -15.16
C VAL A 127 -0.34 12.97 -16.47
N PRO A 128 0.28 12.99 -17.66
CA PRO A 128 -0.45 13.34 -18.89
C PRO A 128 -1.63 12.42 -19.21
N ASP A 129 -1.53 11.13 -18.87
CA ASP A 129 -2.59 10.16 -19.13
C ASP A 129 -3.67 10.18 -18.04
N LEU A 130 -3.27 10.38 -16.79
CA LEU A 130 -4.20 10.59 -15.68
C LEU A 130 -5.00 11.90 -15.82
N GLU A 131 -4.41 12.94 -16.41
CA GLU A 131 -5.13 14.19 -16.69
C GLU A 131 -6.24 14.01 -17.72
N LYS A 132 -5.99 13.23 -18.79
CA LYS A 132 -7.00 12.89 -19.81
C LYS A 132 -8.17 12.11 -19.19
N SER A 133 -7.91 11.21 -18.28
CA SER A 133 -8.92 10.36 -17.65
C SER A 133 -9.56 10.96 -16.39
N LYS A 134 -9.04 12.10 -15.90
CA LYS A 134 -9.35 12.64 -14.56
C LYS A 134 -9.15 11.57 -13.47
N GLY A 135 -7.98 10.95 -13.54
CA GLY A 135 -7.65 9.73 -12.82
C GLY A 135 -7.25 9.94 -11.35
N VAL A 136 -6.75 8.86 -10.76
CA VAL A 136 -6.39 8.81 -9.34
C VAL A 136 -5.00 8.23 -9.14
N ILE A 137 -4.21 8.83 -8.25
CA ILE A 137 -2.98 8.26 -7.70
C ILE A 137 -3.23 7.80 -6.27
N ILE A 138 -2.92 6.55 -5.98
CA ILE A 138 -2.95 5.99 -4.62
C ILE A 138 -1.52 5.68 -4.20
N ASN A 139 -1.03 6.34 -3.17
CA ASN A 139 0.29 6.10 -2.62
C ASN A 139 0.19 5.20 -1.38
N ILE A 140 0.81 4.02 -1.42
CA ILE A 140 0.85 3.13 -0.26
C ILE A 140 1.94 3.61 0.70
N ALA A 141 1.51 4.12 1.85
CA ALA A 141 2.35 4.50 2.97
C ALA A 141 2.52 3.33 3.97
N SER A 142 2.46 3.60 5.25
CA SER A 142 2.45 2.61 6.35
C SER A 142 2.05 3.32 7.64
N ILE A 143 1.58 2.57 8.62
CA ILE A 143 1.43 3.06 10.00
C ILE A 143 2.77 3.53 10.61
N HIS A 144 3.91 3.04 10.09
CA HIS A 144 5.24 3.52 10.49
C HIS A 144 5.51 4.98 10.15
N ALA A 145 4.67 5.63 9.33
CA ALA A 145 4.68 7.08 9.15
C ALA A 145 4.12 7.84 10.37
N PHE A 146 3.38 7.16 11.25
CA PHE A 146 2.63 7.76 12.36
C PHE A 146 3.03 7.21 13.74
N ARG A 147 3.59 6.00 13.78
CA ARG A 147 4.01 5.31 15.01
C ARG A 147 5.39 4.71 14.85
N ALA A 148 6.21 4.87 15.86
CA ALA A 148 7.57 4.32 15.88
C ALA A 148 7.57 2.81 16.10
N PHE A 149 8.55 2.15 15.51
CA PHE A 149 8.92 0.76 15.79
C PHE A 149 10.43 0.64 15.80
N ILE A 150 10.95 -0.26 16.63
CA ILE A 150 12.39 -0.45 16.80
C ILE A 150 13.06 -0.81 15.47
N GLU A 151 14.25 -0.27 15.21
CA GLU A 151 15.08 -0.57 14.03
C GLU A 151 14.46 -0.19 12.67
N HIS A 152 13.39 0.62 12.66
CA HIS A 152 12.70 1.05 11.43
C HIS A 152 12.99 2.50 11.02
N THR A 153 14.02 3.13 11.55
CA THR A 153 14.26 4.57 11.38
C THR A 153 14.25 5.02 9.92
N VAL A 154 14.99 4.34 9.04
CA VAL A 154 15.05 4.72 7.61
C VAL A 154 13.73 4.39 6.93
N TYR A 155 13.18 3.20 7.16
CA TYR A 155 11.90 2.81 6.57
C TYR A 155 10.77 3.76 6.96
N ALA A 156 10.64 4.08 8.25
CA ALA A 156 9.65 5.02 8.76
C ALA A 156 9.81 6.41 8.12
N GLY A 157 11.06 6.88 7.95
CA GLY A 157 11.38 8.11 7.24
C GLY A 157 10.85 8.12 5.81
N THR A 158 11.03 7.01 5.06
CA THR A 158 10.50 6.90 3.69
C THR A 158 8.97 6.94 3.68
N ARG A 159 8.30 6.31 4.67
CA ARG A 159 6.82 6.29 4.73
C ARG A 159 6.24 7.63 5.17
N GLY A 160 6.93 8.37 6.04
CA GLY A 160 6.62 9.77 6.36
C GLY A 160 6.76 10.68 5.13
N ALA A 161 7.82 10.48 4.33
CA ALA A 161 8.00 11.20 3.06
C ALA A 161 6.82 10.98 2.11
N ILE A 162 6.31 9.75 1.98
CA ILE A 162 5.15 9.43 1.14
C ILE A 162 3.87 10.13 1.62
N VAL A 163 3.65 10.24 2.93
CA VAL A 163 2.48 10.96 3.48
C VAL A 163 2.53 12.44 3.09
N THR A 164 3.69 13.09 3.24
CA THR A 164 3.87 14.50 2.88
C THR A 164 3.82 14.70 1.37
N PHE A 165 4.47 13.83 0.59
CA PHE A 165 4.40 13.82 -0.87
C PHE A 165 2.96 13.73 -1.38
N THR A 166 2.16 12.81 -0.83
CA THR A 166 0.74 12.64 -1.17
C THR A 166 -0.05 13.93 -1.00
N ARG A 167 0.16 14.62 0.13
CA ARG A 167 -0.56 15.87 0.46
C ARG A 167 -0.22 16.98 -0.54
N ASN A 168 1.07 17.20 -0.81
CA ASN A 168 1.49 18.27 -1.70
C ASN A 168 1.13 17.98 -3.15
N LEU A 169 1.38 16.75 -3.63
CA LEU A 169 1.05 16.35 -4.99
C LEU A 169 -0.46 16.45 -5.27
N ALA A 170 -1.31 16.20 -4.25
CA ALA A 170 -2.75 16.34 -4.39
C ALA A 170 -3.17 17.79 -4.70
N ILE A 171 -2.53 18.76 -4.08
CA ILE A 171 -2.81 20.18 -4.31
C ILE A 171 -2.31 20.61 -5.70
N ASP A 172 -1.12 20.16 -6.10
CA ASP A 172 -0.54 20.46 -7.42
C ASP A 172 -1.37 19.90 -8.56
N LEU A 173 -1.98 18.71 -8.38
CA LEU A 173 -2.69 18.00 -9.44
C LEU A 173 -4.22 18.19 -9.42
N ALA A 174 -4.80 18.68 -8.32
CA ALA A 174 -6.25 18.91 -8.22
C ALA A 174 -6.79 19.85 -9.33
N PRO A 175 -6.12 20.97 -9.69
CA PRO A 175 -6.57 21.83 -10.80
C PRO A 175 -6.60 21.11 -12.17
N ARG A 176 -5.83 20.03 -12.32
CA ARG A 176 -5.79 19.18 -13.51
C ARG A 176 -6.86 18.07 -13.48
N GLY A 177 -7.63 18.00 -12.41
CA GLY A 177 -8.67 16.99 -12.21
C GLY A 177 -8.12 15.62 -11.77
N ILE A 178 -6.86 15.53 -11.37
CA ILE A 178 -6.25 14.30 -10.86
C ILE A 178 -6.36 14.30 -9.34
N ARG A 179 -6.86 13.21 -8.77
CA ARG A 179 -6.98 13.03 -7.33
C ARG A 179 -5.81 12.22 -6.80
N VAL A 180 -5.18 12.67 -5.72
CA VAL A 180 -4.11 11.94 -5.06
C VAL A 180 -4.50 11.65 -3.62
N VAL A 181 -4.34 10.40 -3.20
CA VAL A 181 -4.67 9.92 -1.84
C VAL A 181 -3.61 8.95 -1.35
N GLY A 182 -3.46 8.86 -0.04
CA GLY A 182 -2.60 7.88 0.62
C GLY A 182 -3.42 6.75 1.25
N LEU A 183 -2.80 5.59 1.35
CA LEU A 183 -3.30 4.45 2.12
C LEU A 183 -2.15 3.95 2.99
N ALA A 184 -2.35 3.89 4.30
CA ALA A 184 -1.37 3.45 5.29
C ALA A 184 -1.83 2.15 5.95
N PRO A 185 -1.44 0.99 5.42
CA PRO A 185 -1.76 -0.29 6.03
C PRO A 185 -1.08 -0.48 7.38
N GLY A 186 -1.76 -1.20 8.28
CA GLY A 186 -1.19 -1.79 9.47
C GLY A 186 -0.53 -3.13 9.18
N ALA A 187 -0.69 -4.05 10.11
CA ALA A 187 -0.17 -5.40 9.98
C ALA A 187 -0.97 -6.22 8.94
N VAL A 188 -0.35 -6.46 7.81
CA VAL A 188 -0.83 -7.32 6.73
C VAL A 188 0.23 -8.40 6.47
N PRO A 189 0.18 -9.53 7.20
CA PRO A 189 1.15 -10.61 7.03
C PRO A 189 1.08 -11.20 5.62
N VAL A 190 2.24 -11.38 5.00
CA VAL A 190 2.37 -11.99 3.68
C VAL A 190 3.44 -13.10 3.73
N PRO A 191 3.43 -14.08 2.81
CA PRO A 191 4.33 -15.23 2.89
C PRO A 191 5.82 -14.87 3.00
N SER A 192 6.24 -13.74 2.42
CA SER A 192 7.62 -13.28 2.51
C SER A 192 8.07 -12.93 3.93
N HIS A 193 7.17 -12.59 4.84
CA HIS A 193 7.50 -12.28 6.23
C HIS A 193 7.94 -13.52 7.04
N PHE A 194 7.59 -14.70 6.56
CA PHE A 194 7.87 -15.97 7.24
C PHE A 194 9.06 -16.75 6.65
N LYS A 195 9.75 -16.17 5.64
CA LYS A 195 10.89 -16.85 4.98
C LYS A 195 12.03 -17.23 5.92
N SER A 196 12.26 -16.45 6.96
CA SER A 196 13.28 -16.69 7.99
C SER A 196 12.84 -17.64 9.10
N SER A 197 11.61 -18.16 9.06
CA SER A 197 11.01 -19.01 10.09
C SER A 197 10.54 -20.34 9.49
N PRO A 198 11.47 -21.21 9.03
CA PRO A 198 11.09 -22.48 8.42
C PRO A 198 10.35 -23.37 9.43
N GLY A 199 9.28 -24.03 8.97
CA GLY A 199 8.46 -24.94 9.79
C GLY A 199 7.40 -24.27 10.68
N ILE A 200 7.26 -22.95 10.64
CA ILE A 200 6.18 -22.27 11.37
C ILE A 200 4.81 -22.56 10.70
N ASP A 201 3.80 -22.84 11.52
CA ASP A 201 2.41 -22.81 11.07
C ASP A 201 1.99 -21.35 10.87
N ILE A 202 2.04 -20.91 9.60
CA ILE A 202 1.80 -19.51 9.21
C ILE A 202 0.39 -19.09 9.58
N GLU A 203 -0.62 -19.95 9.35
CA GLU A 203 -2.01 -19.59 9.65
C GLU A 203 -2.24 -19.40 11.14
N LYS A 204 -1.67 -20.30 11.96
CA LYS A 204 -1.73 -20.17 13.41
C LYS A 204 -1.00 -18.92 13.88
N ALA A 205 0.19 -18.64 13.35
CA ALA A 205 0.96 -17.44 13.70
C ALA A 205 0.19 -16.16 13.36
N ILE A 206 -0.46 -16.10 12.21
CA ILE A 206 -1.29 -14.94 11.82
C ILE A 206 -2.50 -14.79 12.74
N ARG A 207 -3.19 -15.89 13.08
CA ARG A 207 -4.34 -15.87 14.02
C ARG A 207 -3.93 -15.38 15.41
N GLU A 208 -2.84 -15.90 15.96
CA GLU A 208 -2.35 -15.49 17.29
C GLU A 208 -1.91 -14.02 17.29
N PHE A 209 -1.18 -13.60 16.26
CA PHE A 209 -0.79 -12.20 16.09
C PHE A 209 -2.02 -11.28 15.98
N GLY A 210 -3.06 -11.69 15.26
CA GLY A 210 -4.30 -10.94 15.11
C GLY A 210 -4.99 -10.61 16.44
N LYS A 211 -4.83 -11.45 17.46
CA LYS A 211 -5.42 -11.22 18.79
C LYS A 211 -4.87 -9.95 19.48
N SER A 212 -3.68 -9.50 19.11
CA SER A 212 -3.07 -8.26 19.62
C SER A 212 -3.57 -7.00 18.93
N ILE A 213 -4.32 -7.14 17.83
CA ILE A 213 -4.89 -6.02 17.08
C ILE A 213 -6.30 -5.74 17.61
N PRO A 214 -6.71 -4.47 17.82
CA PRO A 214 -8.04 -4.14 18.34
C PRO A 214 -9.21 -4.77 17.58
N SER A 215 -9.11 -4.89 16.25
CA SER A 215 -10.11 -5.57 15.42
C SER A 215 -10.21 -7.08 15.67
N GLY A 216 -9.22 -7.70 16.36
CA GLY A 216 -9.15 -9.13 16.63
C GLY A 216 -8.56 -9.98 15.51
N PHE A 217 -8.14 -9.37 14.41
CA PHE A 217 -7.51 -10.07 13.27
C PHE A 217 -6.45 -9.19 12.58
N ALA A 218 -5.49 -9.82 11.93
CA ALA A 218 -4.53 -9.17 11.06
C ALA A 218 -5.17 -8.92 9.67
N GLY A 219 -4.88 -7.76 9.07
CA GLY A 219 -5.38 -7.46 7.73
C GLY A 219 -4.86 -8.43 6.67
N THR A 220 -5.60 -8.56 5.58
CA THR A 220 -5.19 -9.35 4.41
C THR A 220 -4.86 -8.44 3.23
N PRO A 221 -4.09 -8.91 2.23
CA PRO A 221 -3.89 -8.17 0.99
C PRO A 221 -5.20 -7.80 0.28
N ARG A 222 -6.25 -8.61 0.45
CA ARG A 222 -7.58 -8.33 -0.08
C ARG A 222 -8.25 -7.15 0.62
N ASP A 223 -8.19 -7.06 1.94
CA ASP A 223 -8.77 -5.93 2.69
C ASP A 223 -8.19 -4.60 2.19
N ILE A 224 -6.88 -4.55 1.98
CA ILE A 224 -6.21 -3.37 1.45
C ILE A 224 -6.58 -3.13 -0.03
N GLY A 225 -6.77 -4.18 -0.81
CA GLY A 225 -7.26 -4.10 -2.19
C GLY A 225 -8.66 -3.49 -2.27
N GLU A 226 -9.58 -3.92 -1.42
CA GLU A 226 -10.95 -3.39 -1.35
C GLU A 226 -10.96 -1.90 -0.97
N ILE A 227 -10.11 -1.50 -0.02
CA ILE A 227 -9.94 -0.09 0.34
C ILE A 227 -9.33 0.72 -0.83
N ALA A 228 -8.34 0.17 -1.53
CA ALA A 228 -7.74 0.83 -2.69
C ALA A 228 -8.77 1.04 -3.82
N VAL A 229 -9.61 0.05 -4.09
CA VAL A 229 -10.73 0.16 -5.04
C VAL A 229 -11.72 1.25 -4.60
N PHE A 230 -12.09 1.31 -3.31
CA PHE A 230 -12.91 2.40 -2.79
C PHE A 230 -12.26 3.75 -3.02
N LEU A 231 -10.98 3.90 -2.66
CA LEU A 231 -10.24 5.16 -2.85
C LEU A 231 -10.13 5.56 -4.32
N ALA A 232 -10.07 4.61 -5.26
CA ALA A 232 -10.08 4.88 -6.70
C ALA A 232 -11.45 5.31 -7.22
N SER A 233 -12.52 4.96 -6.53
CA SER A 233 -13.91 5.13 -7.00
C SER A 233 -14.45 6.56 -6.85
N PRO A 234 -15.55 6.89 -7.54
CA PRO A 234 -16.29 8.14 -7.33
C PRO A 234 -16.83 8.31 -5.91
N ALA A 235 -17.03 7.21 -5.14
CA ALA A 235 -17.50 7.28 -3.75
C ALA A 235 -16.47 8.02 -2.85
N ALA A 236 -15.19 7.98 -3.21
CA ALA A 236 -14.11 8.68 -2.50
C ALA A 236 -13.76 10.06 -3.11
N ARG A 237 -14.61 10.65 -3.98
CA ARG A 237 -14.29 11.88 -4.72
C ARG A 237 -13.93 13.08 -3.84
N TYR A 238 -14.39 13.11 -2.60
CA TYR A 238 -14.13 14.20 -1.66
C TYR A 238 -12.90 13.95 -0.76
N ILE A 239 -12.21 12.81 -0.93
CA ILE A 239 -10.98 12.49 -0.23
C ILE A 239 -9.81 12.91 -1.15
N VAL A 240 -9.12 14.01 -0.79
CA VAL A 240 -8.01 14.59 -1.53
C VAL A 240 -6.85 14.89 -0.58
N GLY A 241 -5.66 14.44 -0.89
CA GLY A 241 -4.43 14.67 -0.12
C GLY A 241 -4.38 13.99 1.25
N GLN A 242 -5.41 13.26 1.64
CA GLN A 242 -5.46 12.54 2.92
C GLN A 242 -4.83 11.15 2.79
N THR A 243 -4.21 10.70 3.87
CA THR A 243 -3.74 9.32 4.00
C THR A 243 -4.65 8.58 4.97
N LEU A 244 -5.41 7.62 4.44
CA LEU A 244 -6.28 6.75 5.23
C LEU A 244 -5.43 5.69 5.92
N VAL A 245 -5.54 5.59 7.24
CA VAL A 245 -4.94 4.51 8.03
C VAL A 245 -5.91 3.33 8.04
N ALA A 246 -5.41 2.14 7.68
CA ALA A 246 -6.16 0.88 7.64
C ALA A 246 -5.38 -0.19 8.40
N ASP A 247 -5.57 -0.27 9.72
CA ASP A 247 -4.69 -0.98 10.63
C ASP A 247 -5.41 -1.75 11.75
N GLY A 248 -6.71 -1.94 11.63
CA GLY A 248 -7.53 -2.62 12.65
C GLY A 248 -7.56 -1.90 13.99
N GLY A 249 -7.25 -0.59 14.02
CA GLY A 249 -7.26 0.22 15.24
C GLY A 249 -5.91 0.30 15.96
N THR A 250 -4.85 -0.31 15.42
CA THR A 250 -3.52 -0.38 16.06
C THR A 250 -2.96 0.99 16.42
N THR A 251 -3.06 1.98 15.54
CA THR A 251 -2.53 3.32 15.80
C THR A 251 -3.47 4.21 16.61
N THR A 252 -4.74 3.83 16.71
CA THR A 252 -5.77 4.56 17.46
C THR A 252 -5.72 4.21 18.95
N LEU A 253 -5.29 2.98 19.26
CA LEU A 253 -5.21 2.52 20.63
C LEU A 253 -4.17 3.32 21.42
N MET A 254 -4.61 3.91 22.53
CA MET A 254 -3.71 4.46 23.54
C MET A 254 -3.36 3.34 24.51
N HIS A 255 -2.08 2.96 24.54
CA HIS A 255 -1.61 1.83 25.35
C HIS A 255 -1.32 2.30 26.80
N PHE A 256 -2.19 1.97 27.73
CA PHE A 256 -2.04 2.24 29.15
C PHE A 256 -2.02 0.96 30.02
N GLY A 257 -1.78 -0.19 29.46
CA GLY A 257 -1.79 -1.44 30.22
C GLY A 257 -1.61 -2.66 29.34
N GLU A 258 -1.53 -3.80 29.97
CA GLU A 258 -1.22 -5.07 29.30
C GLU A 258 -2.39 -5.61 28.45
N ASP A 259 -3.64 -5.25 28.78
CA ASP A 259 -4.82 -5.76 28.07
C ASP A 259 -5.87 -4.66 27.83
N PHE A 260 -5.92 -4.15 26.59
CA PHE A 260 -6.90 -3.16 26.18
C PHE A 260 -8.36 -3.68 26.15
N LYS A 261 -8.56 -4.99 26.27
CA LYS A 261 -9.88 -5.63 26.29
C LYS A 261 -10.48 -5.67 27.70
N GLN A 262 -9.67 -5.39 28.72
CA GLN A 262 -10.14 -5.36 30.09
C GLN A 262 -10.78 -4.02 30.42
N PRO A 263 -11.98 -3.99 31.05
CA PRO A 263 -12.55 -2.77 31.56
C PRO A 263 -11.62 -2.14 32.60
N MET A 264 -11.49 -0.81 32.59
CA MET A 264 -10.73 -0.07 33.60
C MET A 264 -11.49 -0.05 34.94
N THR A 265 -11.69 -1.20 35.54
CA THR A 265 -12.38 -1.31 36.82
C THR A 265 -11.49 -1.04 38.02
N ALA A 266 -10.16 -1.15 37.83
CA ALA A 266 -9.21 -1.10 38.94
C ALA A 266 -8.96 0.31 39.49
N GLN A 267 -9.10 1.37 38.69
CA GLN A 267 -8.85 2.75 39.14
C GLN A 267 -10.07 3.44 39.74
N PHE A 268 -11.25 3.21 39.19
CA PHE A 268 -12.45 3.98 39.52
C PHE A 268 -13.62 3.15 40.03
N GLY A 269 -13.51 1.83 40.02
CA GLY A 269 -14.62 0.92 40.32
C GLY A 269 -15.67 0.84 39.20
N GLN A 270 -16.57 -0.13 39.32
CA GLN A 270 -17.71 -0.26 38.39
C GLN A 270 -18.72 0.86 38.64
N GLY A 271 -19.17 1.51 37.58
CA GLY A 271 -20.17 2.55 37.63
C GLY A 271 -19.65 3.94 38.06
N TYR A 272 -18.33 4.11 38.18
CA TYR A 272 -17.78 5.43 38.46
C TYR A 272 -17.92 6.36 37.26
N VAL A 273 -18.62 7.48 37.46
CA VAL A 273 -18.70 8.55 36.49
C VAL A 273 -18.12 9.82 37.13
N PRO A 274 -16.99 10.34 36.64
CA PRO A 274 -16.36 11.53 37.21
C PRO A 274 -17.29 12.73 37.14
N GLY A 275 -17.53 13.38 38.31
CA GLY A 275 -18.33 14.61 38.36
C GLY A 275 -19.83 14.40 38.50
N VAL A 276 -20.32 13.20 38.75
CA VAL A 276 -21.72 12.90 39.06
C VAL A 276 -21.85 12.42 40.48
#